data_c12905e58c27477a1145348e70e4efe3
#
_entry.id   c12905e58c27477a1145348e70e4efe3
#
_cell.length_a   1.000
_cell.length_b   1.000
_cell.length_c   1.000
_cell.angle_alpha   90.00
_cell.angle_beta   90.00
_cell.angle_gamma   90.00
#
_symmetry.space_group_name_H-M   'P 1'
#
loop_
_entity.id
_entity.type
_entity.pdbx_description
1 polymer ?
#
loop_
_entity_poly.entity_id
_entity_poly.type
_entity_poly.pdbx_seq_one_letter_code
_entity_poly.pdbx_strand_id
1 'polypeptide(L)'
;YGSDMPDAIFEGVQHVHEAVFDGAVLKREKLIRKNLVALVAVEDEQVAGFKFGYEHEDGAFYSWLGGVHPNFQRRGIAKALMDHQHNLVKELGYKLIRTYSRNEKMAMLLLNLQSGFHIISTFVDDKGWHKIVLEKRI
;
A
#
# COMPACT_ATOMS: atom_id res chain seq x y z
N TYR A 1 0.82 -6.11 11.18
CA TYR A 1 1.18 -5.21 12.28
C TYR A 1 0.28 -3.98 12.29
N GLY A 2 0.21 -3.35 13.44
CA GLY A 2 -0.31 -1.99 13.60
C GLY A 2 0.84 -0.97 13.70
N SER A 3 0.54 0.20 14.30
CA SER A 3 1.54 1.26 14.48
C SER A 3 2.66 0.89 15.48
N ASP A 4 2.47 -0.17 16.25
CA ASP A 4 3.42 -0.70 17.22
C ASP A 4 4.40 -1.72 16.64
N MET A 5 4.55 -1.73 15.33
CA MET A 5 5.48 -2.62 14.62
C MET A 5 6.86 -2.62 15.29
N PRO A 6 7.49 -3.80 15.48
CA PRO A 6 8.85 -3.87 16.04
C PRO A 6 9.87 -3.08 15.21
N ASP A 7 10.85 -2.48 15.89
CA ASP A 7 11.86 -1.64 15.24
C ASP A 7 12.63 -2.39 14.14
N ALA A 8 12.98 -3.66 14.37
CA ALA A 8 13.69 -4.47 13.38
C ALA A 8 12.89 -4.64 12.09
N ILE A 9 11.57 -4.82 12.21
CA ILE A 9 10.68 -4.91 11.05
C ILE A 9 10.58 -3.55 10.36
N PHE A 10 10.44 -2.48 11.12
CA PHE A 10 10.37 -1.12 10.56
C PHE A 10 11.65 -0.76 9.79
N GLU A 11 12.82 -1.12 10.31
CA GLU A 11 14.10 -0.92 9.62
C GLU A 11 14.12 -1.64 8.27
N GLY A 12 13.62 -2.89 8.22
CA GLY A 12 13.48 -3.63 6.97
C GLY A 12 12.53 -2.95 5.99
N VAL A 13 11.41 -2.44 6.48
CA VAL A 13 10.46 -1.67 5.67
C VAL A 13 11.10 -0.40 5.13
N GLN A 14 11.85 0.32 5.96
CA GLN A 14 12.57 1.53 5.52
C GLN A 14 13.55 1.22 4.38
N HIS A 15 14.27 0.10 4.49
CA HIS A 15 15.20 -0.32 3.45
C HIS A 15 14.49 -0.54 2.12
N VAL A 16 13.34 -1.23 2.13
CA VAL A 16 12.52 -1.43 0.93
C VAL A 16 11.99 -0.10 0.40
N HIS A 17 11.49 0.75 1.28
CA HIS A 17 10.93 2.06 0.91
C HIS A 17 11.97 2.93 0.19
N GLU A 18 13.18 3.01 0.72
CA GLU A 18 14.27 3.76 0.09
C GLU A 18 14.59 3.23 -1.31
N ALA A 19 14.61 1.91 -1.48
CA ALA A 19 14.90 1.28 -2.77
C ALA A 19 13.80 1.50 -3.80
N VAL A 20 12.54 1.58 -3.36
CA VAL A 20 11.36 1.75 -4.24
C VAL A 20 11.10 3.22 -4.58
N PHE A 21 11.36 4.12 -3.64
CA PHE A 21 11.01 5.54 -3.75
C PHE A 21 12.23 6.46 -3.84
N ASP A 22 13.26 6.02 -4.54
CA ASP A 22 14.46 6.82 -4.88
C ASP A 22 15.14 7.47 -3.67
N GLY A 23 15.32 6.69 -2.60
CA GLY A 23 16.01 7.15 -1.39
C GLY A 23 15.12 7.94 -0.42
N ALA A 24 13.83 8.05 -0.71
CA ALA A 24 12.91 8.74 0.20
C ALA A 24 12.82 8.03 1.55
N VAL A 25 12.83 8.80 2.63
CA VAL A 25 12.80 8.28 4.00
C VAL A 25 11.36 8.15 4.49
N LEU A 26 10.99 6.97 4.98
CA LEU A 26 9.73 6.76 5.69
C LEU A 26 9.95 7.00 7.17
N LYS A 27 9.27 8.00 7.71
CA LYS A 27 9.39 8.33 9.15
C LYS A 27 8.38 7.52 9.96
N ARG A 28 8.82 7.06 11.14
CA ARG A 28 8.02 6.23 12.04
C ARG A 28 6.68 6.88 12.40
N GLU A 29 6.64 8.18 12.63
CA GLU A 29 5.42 8.90 12.99
C GLU A 29 4.35 8.88 11.91
N LYS A 30 4.71 8.62 10.66
CA LYS A 30 3.74 8.46 9.57
C LYS A 30 2.84 7.23 9.75
N LEU A 31 3.29 6.27 10.56
CA LEU A 31 2.52 5.05 10.83
C LEU A 31 1.46 5.25 11.90
N ILE A 32 1.37 6.42 12.53
CA ILE A 32 0.33 6.73 13.51
C ILE A 32 -0.93 7.12 12.74
N ARG A 33 -1.70 6.12 12.34
CA ARG A 33 -2.93 6.27 11.55
C ARG A 33 -4.04 5.44 12.15
N LYS A 34 -5.28 5.90 11.96
CA LYS A 34 -6.46 5.20 12.47
C LYS A 34 -6.57 3.81 11.86
N ASN A 35 -6.55 2.81 12.74
CA ASN A 35 -6.69 1.39 12.36
C ASN A 35 -5.69 0.98 11.27
N LEU A 36 -4.44 1.38 11.43
CA LEU A 36 -3.37 1.00 10.50
C LEU A 36 -3.29 -0.53 10.40
N VAL A 37 -3.24 -1.01 9.16
CA VAL A 37 -2.91 -2.40 8.82
C VAL A 37 -1.61 -2.37 8.02
N ALA A 38 -0.56 -2.93 8.59
CA ALA A 38 0.77 -2.95 8.00
C ALA A 38 1.15 -4.40 7.68
N LEU A 39 1.07 -4.76 6.41
CA LEU A 39 1.48 -6.07 5.93
C LEU A 39 2.94 -6.02 5.51
N VAL A 40 3.69 -7.04 5.88
CA VAL A 40 5.11 -7.15 5.56
C VAL A 40 5.36 -8.54 5.00
N ALA A 41 5.98 -8.61 3.83
CA ALA A 41 6.43 -9.88 3.24
C ALA A 41 7.88 -10.10 3.63
N VAL A 42 8.18 -11.28 4.19
CA VAL A 42 9.54 -11.66 4.60
C VAL A 42 9.96 -12.85 3.77
N GLU A 43 11.14 -12.77 3.18
CA GLU A 43 11.75 -13.86 2.40
C GLU A 43 13.23 -13.93 2.73
N ASP A 44 13.76 -15.11 3.01
CA ASP A 44 15.16 -15.32 3.41
C ASP A 44 15.57 -14.44 4.61
N GLU A 45 14.67 -14.34 5.60
CA GLU A 45 14.86 -13.53 6.82
C GLU A 45 14.99 -12.03 6.57
N GLN A 46 14.63 -11.58 5.37
CA GLN A 46 14.66 -10.16 4.98
C GLN A 46 13.27 -9.68 4.63
N VAL A 47 13.00 -8.41 4.92
CA VAL A 47 11.78 -7.76 4.43
C VAL A 47 11.92 -7.58 2.92
N ALA A 48 11.06 -8.26 2.17
CA ALA A 48 11.04 -8.23 0.71
C ALA A 48 10.07 -7.17 0.17
N GLY A 49 9.00 -6.91 0.91
CA GLY A 49 7.97 -5.96 0.49
C GLY A 49 7.05 -5.60 1.64
N PHE A 50 6.23 -4.60 1.42
CA PHE A 50 5.26 -4.15 2.40
C PHE A 50 4.03 -3.57 1.72
N LYS A 51 2.92 -3.52 2.46
CA LYS A 51 1.69 -2.86 2.02
C LYS A 51 0.94 -2.34 3.22
N PHE A 52 0.75 -1.03 3.28
CA PHE A 52 0.12 -0.34 4.40
C PHE A 52 -1.19 0.30 3.98
N GLY A 53 -2.13 0.32 4.89
CA GLY A 53 -3.36 1.05 4.71
C GLY A 53 -3.96 1.40 6.05
N TYR A 54 -4.95 2.29 6.03
CA TYR A 54 -5.61 2.76 7.24
C TYR A 54 -7.02 3.24 6.95
N GLU A 55 -7.78 3.50 7.99
CA GLU A 55 -9.17 3.94 7.84
C GLU A 55 -9.25 5.43 7.52
N HIS A 56 -9.91 5.79 6.41
CA HIS A 56 -10.28 7.16 6.08
C HIS A 56 -11.44 7.65 6.97
N GLU A 57 -11.64 8.97 7.00
CA GLU A 57 -12.71 9.61 7.79
C GLU A 57 -14.11 9.12 7.41
N ASP A 58 -14.33 8.75 6.14
CA ASP A 58 -15.63 8.25 5.66
C ASP A 58 -15.86 6.76 5.93
N GLY A 59 -14.92 6.10 6.62
CA GLY A 59 -15.01 4.69 6.96
C GLY A 59 -14.51 3.73 5.89
N ALA A 60 -14.10 4.22 4.71
CA ALA A 60 -13.43 3.40 3.71
C ALA A 60 -12.02 3.05 4.17
N PHE A 61 -11.52 1.89 3.75
CA PHE A 61 -10.12 1.55 3.97
C PHE A 61 -9.27 2.15 2.84
N TYR A 62 -8.28 2.92 3.20
CA TYR A 62 -7.34 3.51 2.24
C TYR A 62 -6.11 2.63 2.11
N SER A 63 -5.91 2.04 0.92
CA SER A 63 -4.67 1.35 0.56
C SER A 63 -3.64 2.40 0.20
N TRP A 64 -2.75 2.69 1.16
CA TRP A 64 -1.95 3.91 1.18
C TRP A 64 -0.58 3.76 0.51
N LEU A 65 0.22 2.80 0.96
CA LEU A 65 1.63 2.76 0.64
C LEU A 65 2.07 1.31 0.48
N GLY A 66 2.92 1.03 -0.50
CA GLY A 66 3.46 -0.30 -0.67
C GLY A 66 4.59 -0.35 -1.66
N GLY A 67 5.36 -1.41 -1.60
CA GLY A 67 6.45 -1.63 -2.51
C GLY A 67 7.10 -2.99 -2.30
N VAL A 68 7.81 -3.45 -3.33
CA VAL A 68 8.59 -4.67 -3.30
C VAL A 68 10.02 -4.31 -3.70
N HIS A 69 10.99 -4.71 -2.87
CA HIS A 69 12.40 -4.45 -3.14
C HIS A 69 12.79 -5.01 -4.51
N PRO A 70 13.60 -4.29 -5.32
CA PRO A 70 13.99 -4.74 -6.66
C PRO A 70 14.55 -6.17 -6.73
N ASN A 71 15.26 -6.61 -5.69
CA ASN A 71 15.82 -7.97 -5.63
C ASN A 71 14.76 -9.07 -5.48
N PHE A 72 13.54 -8.71 -5.14
CA PHE A 72 12.44 -9.66 -4.88
C PHE A 72 11.27 -9.47 -5.85
N GLN A 73 11.40 -8.63 -6.84
CA GLN A 73 10.35 -8.39 -7.85
C GLN A 73 10.16 -9.62 -8.75
N ARG A 74 8.99 -9.68 -9.42
CA ARG A 74 8.59 -10.76 -10.34
C ARG A 74 8.44 -12.12 -9.66
N ARG A 75 8.16 -12.13 -8.36
CA ARG A 75 7.88 -13.34 -7.58
C ARG A 75 6.44 -13.42 -7.09
N GLY A 76 5.59 -12.49 -7.55
CA GLY A 76 4.18 -12.43 -7.14
C GLY A 76 3.95 -11.81 -5.76
N ILE A 77 4.94 -11.18 -5.13
CA ILE A 77 4.83 -10.61 -3.79
C ILE A 77 3.82 -9.47 -3.75
N ALA A 78 3.86 -8.56 -4.73
CA ALA A 78 2.93 -7.42 -4.76
C ALA A 78 1.48 -7.89 -4.82
N LYS A 79 1.18 -8.87 -5.68
CA LYS A 79 -0.16 -9.43 -5.78
C LYS A 79 -0.56 -10.17 -4.51
N ALA A 80 0.34 -10.94 -3.91
CA ALA A 80 0.09 -11.64 -2.66
C ALA A 80 -0.23 -10.68 -1.52
N LEU A 81 0.52 -9.59 -1.40
CA LEU A 81 0.27 -8.54 -0.41
C LEU A 81 -1.10 -7.89 -0.63
N MET A 82 -1.45 -7.61 -1.88
CA MET A 82 -2.75 -7.02 -2.22
C MET A 82 -3.91 -7.97 -1.88
N ASP A 83 -3.82 -9.22 -2.29
CA ASP A 83 -4.86 -10.22 -2.01
C ASP A 83 -5.03 -10.42 -0.50
N HIS A 84 -3.93 -10.50 0.23
CA HIS A 84 -3.96 -10.65 1.68
C HIS A 84 -4.59 -9.42 2.36
N GLN A 85 -4.24 -8.23 1.93
CA GLN A 85 -4.83 -6.99 2.44
C GLN A 85 -6.33 -6.97 2.21
N HIS A 86 -6.79 -7.27 1.00
CA HIS A 86 -8.21 -7.24 0.67
C HIS A 86 -9.02 -8.25 1.48
N ASN A 87 -8.50 -9.46 1.66
CA ASN A 87 -9.15 -10.48 2.47
C ASN A 87 -9.22 -10.05 3.94
N LEU A 88 -8.11 -9.55 4.48
CA LEU A 88 -8.04 -9.13 5.87
C LEU A 88 -8.98 -7.96 6.17
N VAL A 89 -9.00 -6.93 5.34
CA VAL A 89 -9.86 -5.77 5.58
C VAL A 89 -11.34 -6.11 5.40
N LYS A 90 -11.66 -7.06 4.53
CA LYS A 90 -13.01 -7.59 4.44
C LYS A 90 -13.43 -8.27 5.74
N GLU A 91 -12.57 -9.10 6.31
CA GLU A 91 -12.81 -9.76 7.60
C GLU A 91 -12.96 -8.74 8.74
N LEU A 92 -12.24 -7.62 8.67
CA LEU A 92 -12.35 -6.54 9.65
C LEU A 92 -13.64 -5.73 9.52
N GLY A 93 -14.46 -6.00 8.50
CA GLY A 93 -15.76 -5.36 8.34
C GLY A 93 -15.82 -4.19 7.38
N TYR A 94 -14.72 -3.86 6.71
CA TYR A 94 -14.74 -2.80 5.70
C TYR A 94 -15.55 -3.24 4.47
N LYS A 95 -16.21 -2.29 3.83
CA LYS A 95 -17.04 -2.50 2.65
C LYS A 95 -16.42 -1.92 1.38
N LEU A 96 -15.41 -1.07 1.52
CA LEU A 96 -14.83 -0.33 0.42
C LEU A 96 -13.34 -0.12 0.66
N ILE A 97 -12.54 -0.40 -0.36
CA ILE A 97 -11.12 -0.04 -0.40
C ILE A 97 -10.95 1.07 -1.43
N ARG A 98 -10.24 2.12 -1.04
CA ARG A 98 -9.88 3.23 -1.92
C ARG A 98 -8.37 3.31 -2.06
N THR A 99 -7.91 3.67 -3.25
CA THR A 99 -6.50 3.97 -3.49
C THR A 99 -6.37 5.11 -4.51
N TYR A 100 -5.21 5.74 -4.52
CA TYR A 100 -4.87 6.77 -5.49
C TYR A 100 -3.70 6.29 -6.34
N SER A 101 -3.73 6.66 -7.63
CA SER A 101 -2.67 6.32 -8.57
C SER A 101 -2.41 7.50 -9.50
N ARG A 102 -1.45 7.34 -10.38
CA ARG A 102 -1.10 8.30 -11.43
C ARG A 102 -0.82 7.56 -12.72
N ASN A 103 -0.95 8.24 -13.87
CA ASN A 103 -0.65 7.65 -15.17
C ASN A 103 0.80 7.14 -15.27
N GLU A 104 1.73 7.83 -14.62
CA GLU A 104 3.17 7.46 -14.61
C GLU A 104 3.42 6.16 -13.86
N LYS A 105 2.52 5.76 -12.97
CA LYS A 105 2.59 4.51 -12.21
C LYS A 105 1.80 3.40 -12.91
N MET A 106 2.06 3.19 -14.19
CA MET A 106 1.27 2.30 -15.04
C MET A 106 1.19 0.86 -14.51
N ALA A 107 2.32 0.30 -14.03
CA ALA A 107 2.33 -1.07 -13.52
C ALA A 107 1.39 -1.24 -12.33
N MET A 108 1.41 -0.28 -11.38
CA MET A 108 0.52 -0.31 -10.22
C MET A 108 -0.94 -0.05 -10.61
N LEU A 109 -1.17 0.87 -11.55
CA LEU A 109 -2.52 1.15 -12.05
C LEU A 109 -3.13 -0.10 -12.69
N LEU A 110 -2.37 -0.81 -13.53
CA LEU A 110 -2.83 -2.06 -14.15
C LEU A 110 -3.11 -3.15 -13.10
N LEU A 111 -2.23 -3.30 -12.11
CA LEU A 111 -2.44 -4.27 -11.04
C LEU A 111 -3.72 -3.98 -10.26
N ASN A 112 -3.98 -2.71 -9.93
CA ASN A 112 -5.21 -2.31 -9.26
C ASN A 112 -6.45 -2.65 -10.11
N LEU A 113 -6.43 -2.30 -11.39
CA LEU A 113 -7.57 -2.60 -12.29
C LEU A 113 -7.80 -4.10 -12.42
N GLN A 114 -6.73 -4.89 -12.57
CA GLN A 114 -6.83 -6.35 -12.64
C GLN A 114 -7.32 -6.97 -11.33
N SER A 115 -7.11 -6.29 -10.21
CA SER A 115 -7.53 -6.76 -8.89
C SER A 115 -8.95 -6.32 -8.51
N GLY A 116 -9.68 -5.72 -9.43
CA GLY A 116 -11.10 -5.38 -9.25
C GLY A 116 -11.38 -3.93 -8.85
N PHE A 117 -10.37 -3.06 -8.86
CA PHE A 117 -10.60 -1.64 -8.66
C PHE A 117 -11.24 -1.00 -9.89
N HIS A 118 -12.08 0.00 -9.65
CA HIS A 118 -12.67 0.84 -10.69
C HIS A 118 -12.19 2.27 -10.52
N ILE A 119 -11.90 2.92 -11.64
CA ILE A 119 -11.61 4.36 -11.65
C ILE A 119 -12.94 5.09 -11.44
N ILE A 120 -13.00 5.94 -10.40
CA ILE A 120 -14.23 6.67 -10.07
C ILE A 120 -14.11 8.16 -10.33
N SER A 121 -12.90 8.73 -10.27
CA SER A 121 -12.67 10.15 -10.53
C SER A 121 -11.19 10.42 -10.72
N THR A 122 -10.88 11.66 -11.08
CA THR A 122 -9.53 12.18 -11.14
C THR A 122 -9.52 13.59 -10.57
N PHE A 123 -8.36 14.04 -10.10
CA PHE A 123 -8.18 15.42 -9.63
C PHE A 123 -6.72 15.82 -9.77
N VAL A 124 -6.45 17.12 -9.71
CA VAL A 124 -5.08 17.65 -9.68
C VAL A 124 -4.78 18.06 -8.24
N ASP A 125 -3.68 17.54 -7.68
CA ASP A 125 -3.29 17.85 -6.30
C ASP A 125 -2.55 19.18 -6.19
N ASP A 126 -2.16 19.54 -4.96
CA ASP A 126 -1.48 20.81 -4.66
C ASP A 126 -0.14 20.97 -5.39
N LYS A 127 0.48 19.86 -5.77
CA LYS A 127 1.77 19.83 -6.48
C LYS A 127 1.60 19.83 -8.00
N GLY A 128 0.37 19.84 -8.50
CA GLY A 128 0.07 19.79 -9.92
C GLY A 128 0.05 18.38 -10.51
N TRP A 129 0.11 17.32 -9.68
CA TRP A 129 0.03 15.95 -10.16
C TRP A 129 -1.42 15.56 -10.44
N HIS A 130 -1.64 14.92 -11.58
CA HIS A 130 -2.95 14.37 -11.93
C HIS A 130 -3.14 13.01 -11.23
N LYS A 131 -4.01 12.98 -10.25
CA LYS A 131 -4.31 11.78 -9.45
C LYS A 131 -5.52 11.05 -9.98
N ILE A 132 -5.46 9.74 -9.93
CA ILE A 132 -6.56 8.84 -10.32
C ILE A 132 -7.09 8.20 -9.03
N VAL A 133 -8.39 8.30 -8.80
CA VAL A 133 -9.05 7.72 -7.64
C VAL A 133 -9.69 6.39 -8.04
N LEU A 134 -9.32 5.32 -7.35
CA LEU A 134 -9.85 3.99 -7.60
C LEU A 134 -10.53 3.46 -6.34
N GLU A 135 -11.61 2.71 -6.54
CA GLU A 135 -12.33 2.05 -5.44
C GLU A 135 -12.68 0.63 -5.81
N LYS A 136 -12.70 -0.23 -4.78
CA LYS A 136 -13.14 -1.61 -4.89
C LYS A 136 -14.11 -1.90 -3.74
N ARG A 137 -15.30 -2.38 -4.08
CA ARG A 137 -16.26 -2.90 -3.09
C ARG A 137 -15.88 -4.32 -2.69
N ILE A 138 -15.97 -4.62 -1.42
CA ILE A 138 -15.58 -5.92 -0.87
C ILE A 138 -16.65 -6.55 0.00
#